data_a7ca30639a3e8c42592489280779784f
#
_entry.id   a7ca30639a3e8c42592489280779784f
#
_cell.length_a   1.000
_cell.length_b   1.000
_cell.length_c   1.000
_cell.angle_alpha   90.00
_cell.angle_beta   90.00
_cell.angle_gamma   90.00
#
_symmetry.space_group_name_H-M   'P 1'
#
loop_
_entity.id
_entity.type
_entity.pdbx_description
1 polymer ?
#
loop_
_entity_poly.entity_id
_entity_poly.type
_entity_poly.pdbx_seq_one_letter_code
_entity_poly.pdbx_strand_id
1 'polypeptide(L)'
;MTSTPPEPHLVRSPRVGVVMPILNEQRHLEEAVAAVLEQDYPGDVELVLALGPSRDDTDAIAERICAGDPRVSSVPNPSGRTPEGLNAALARLSTDTEVVVRVDGHGLLDPDYISTACALLEETGAANVGGLMDARGVTSFERAVAAAMTSRLGVGAAAFHTGGEAGPADTVYLGVFSKPWLDRMGGYDPRFVRAQDWELNHRIREAGGLVWFSPGLRVTYRPRPTLRALARQYRDYGRWRRAVSRTHAGTLNLRYLAPPAALVGVVVGLAGGFVWWPLWLGPAAYLAITTVGGLTVTDEDLRPADRLWMPLVLPTMHLCWGWGFITSRVRVDGETDSRPAAEAGSQPAG
;
A
#
# COMPACT_ATOMS: atom_id res chain seq x y z
N MET A 1 32.11 33.57 -32.64
CA MET A 1 30.75 33.27 -32.11
C MET A 1 30.93 32.47 -30.84
N THR A 2 30.96 33.15 -29.71
CA THR A 2 31.06 32.53 -28.38
C THR A 2 29.67 32.10 -27.95
N SER A 3 29.41 30.81 -27.96
CA SER A 3 28.19 30.25 -27.39
C SER A 3 28.25 30.42 -25.87
N THR A 4 27.38 31.27 -25.34
CA THR A 4 27.10 31.36 -23.90
C THR A 4 26.65 29.98 -23.45
N PRO A 5 27.22 29.38 -22.38
CA PRO A 5 26.68 28.15 -21.82
C PRO A 5 25.25 28.41 -21.34
N PRO A 6 24.35 27.45 -21.48
CA PRO A 6 22.99 27.59 -20.98
C PRO A 6 23.03 27.88 -19.47
N GLU A 7 22.27 28.88 -19.03
CA GLU A 7 22.11 29.17 -17.61
C GLU A 7 21.61 27.87 -16.92
N PRO A 8 22.11 27.56 -15.72
CA PRO A 8 21.57 26.46 -14.96
C PRO A 8 20.05 26.74 -14.74
N HIS A 9 19.21 25.93 -15.32
CA HIS A 9 17.79 25.91 -14.97
C HIS A 9 17.74 25.69 -13.45
N LEU A 10 17.35 26.71 -12.70
CA LEU A 10 17.01 26.58 -11.29
C LEU A 10 15.91 25.50 -11.23
N VAL A 11 16.30 24.32 -10.79
CA VAL A 11 15.32 23.25 -10.53
C VAL A 11 14.36 23.81 -9.50
N ARG A 12 13.12 24.07 -9.90
CA ARG A 12 12.09 24.56 -9.00
C ARG A 12 11.86 23.47 -7.95
N SER A 13 12.05 23.81 -6.69
CA SER A 13 11.76 22.91 -5.57
C SER A 13 10.39 23.27 -4.98
N PRO A 14 9.29 22.63 -5.43
CA PRO A 14 7.95 22.93 -4.94
C PRO A 14 7.84 22.66 -3.44
N ARG A 15 6.98 23.38 -2.72
CA ARG A 15 6.68 23.08 -1.32
C ARG A 15 5.97 21.74 -1.21
N VAL A 16 6.50 20.86 -0.35
CA VAL A 16 6.01 19.50 -0.16
C VAL A 16 5.28 19.38 1.18
N GLY A 17 4.06 18.86 1.14
CA GLY A 17 3.30 18.45 2.31
C GLY A 17 3.28 16.93 2.44
N VAL A 18 3.75 16.41 3.56
CA VAL A 18 3.68 14.97 3.86
C VAL A 18 2.49 14.71 4.77
N VAL A 19 1.65 13.74 4.42
CA VAL A 19 0.47 13.34 5.20
C VAL A 19 0.61 11.91 5.69
N MET A 20 0.47 11.71 7.00
CA MET A 20 0.74 10.43 7.65
C MET A 20 -0.41 10.04 8.58
N PRO A 21 -1.26 9.06 8.23
CA PRO A 21 -2.28 8.53 9.13
C PRO A 21 -1.64 7.61 10.16
N ILE A 22 -1.91 7.86 11.44
CA ILE A 22 -1.25 7.19 12.56
C ILE A 22 -2.28 6.49 13.43
N LEU A 23 -2.03 5.19 13.74
CA LEU A 23 -2.82 4.41 14.69
C LEU A 23 -2.02 3.22 15.22
N ASN A 24 -1.66 3.22 16.51
CA ASN A 24 -0.86 2.18 17.19
C ASN A 24 0.51 1.94 16.52
N GLU A 25 1.30 2.99 16.39
CA GLU A 25 2.60 2.99 15.71
C GLU A 25 3.78 3.28 16.66
N GLN A 26 3.63 3.04 17.97
CA GLN A 26 4.67 3.34 18.99
C GLN A 26 6.06 2.79 18.64
N ARG A 27 6.14 1.69 17.86
CA ARG A 27 7.40 1.01 17.53
C ARG A 27 8.10 1.63 16.31
N HIS A 28 7.36 2.34 15.47
CA HIS A 28 7.84 2.71 14.13
C HIS A 28 7.74 4.21 13.85
N LEU A 29 6.92 4.94 14.60
CA LEU A 29 6.61 6.32 14.30
C LEU A 29 7.84 7.23 14.29
N GLU A 30 8.76 7.09 15.26
CA GLU A 30 9.97 7.91 15.32
C GLU A 30 10.86 7.67 14.10
N GLU A 31 11.07 6.40 13.71
CA GLU A 31 11.87 6.03 12.56
C GLU A 31 11.23 6.51 11.23
N ALA A 32 9.92 6.37 11.09
CA ALA A 32 9.19 6.82 9.90
C ALA A 32 9.20 8.34 9.74
N VAL A 33 9.04 9.07 10.84
CA VAL A 33 9.12 10.54 10.83
C VAL A 33 10.56 11.01 10.53
N ALA A 34 11.57 10.39 11.14
CA ALA A 34 12.97 10.71 10.86
C ALA A 34 13.29 10.52 9.37
N ALA A 35 12.85 9.41 8.74
CA ALA A 35 13.05 9.16 7.32
C ALA A 35 12.40 10.22 6.41
N VAL A 36 11.33 10.88 6.85
CA VAL A 36 10.72 12.02 6.15
C VAL A 36 11.50 13.31 6.36
N LEU A 37 11.94 13.57 7.59
CA LEU A 37 12.61 14.84 7.93
C LEU A 37 14.06 14.89 7.45
N GLU A 38 14.68 13.74 7.20
CA GLU A 38 16.06 13.57 6.71
C GLU A 38 16.16 13.40 5.18
N GLN A 39 15.07 13.67 4.46
CA GLN A 39 15.08 13.59 2.99
C GLN A 39 16.07 14.59 2.39
N ASP A 40 16.80 14.14 1.38
CA ASP A 40 17.66 14.99 0.55
C ASP A 40 16.81 15.78 -0.45
N TYR A 41 16.14 16.80 0.07
CA TYR A 41 15.25 17.67 -0.69
C TYR A 41 15.53 19.15 -0.39
N PRO A 42 15.85 19.97 -1.41
CA PRO A 42 16.26 21.36 -1.18
C PRO A 42 15.09 22.32 -0.89
N GLY A 43 13.86 21.89 -1.08
CA GLY A 43 12.64 22.70 -0.84
C GLY A 43 12.08 22.53 0.58
N ASP A 44 11.04 23.31 0.86
CA ASP A 44 10.33 23.22 2.13
C ASP A 44 9.52 21.93 2.23
N VAL A 45 9.64 21.23 3.36
CA VAL A 45 8.86 20.04 3.71
C VAL A 45 8.11 20.31 5.01
N GLU A 46 6.78 20.10 5.00
CA GLU A 46 5.96 20.04 6.20
C GLU A 46 5.35 18.64 6.37
N LEU A 47 5.18 18.17 7.61
CA LEU A 47 4.63 16.87 7.94
C LEU A 47 3.41 17.02 8.84
N VAL A 48 2.30 16.40 8.46
CA VAL A 48 1.07 16.36 9.26
C VAL A 48 0.74 14.93 9.65
N LEU A 49 0.75 14.68 10.96
CA LEU A 49 0.37 13.41 11.59
C LEU A 49 -1.13 13.41 11.89
N ALA A 50 -1.92 12.54 11.27
CA ALA A 50 -3.34 12.38 11.58
C ALA A 50 -3.51 11.29 12.64
N LEU A 51 -3.70 11.70 13.91
CA LEU A 51 -3.69 10.82 15.07
C LEU A 51 -5.06 10.13 15.27
N GLY A 52 -5.08 8.81 15.09
CA GLY A 52 -6.21 7.95 15.41
C GLY A 52 -6.25 7.63 16.91
N PRO A 53 -7.33 6.96 17.41
CA PRO A 53 -7.49 6.60 18.84
C PRO A 53 -6.56 5.43 19.21
N SER A 54 -5.27 5.70 19.33
CA SER A 54 -4.24 4.73 19.69
C SER A 54 -4.43 4.20 21.12
N ARG A 55 -3.93 2.99 21.38
CA ARG A 55 -4.00 2.32 22.71
C ARG A 55 -2.63 2.06 23.31
N ASP A 56 -1.61 2.52 22.65
CA ASP A 56 -0.20 2.42 23.01
C ASP A 56 0.38 3.83 23.17
N ASP A 57 1.69 3.95 23.31
CA ASP A 57 2.37 5.25 23.54
C ASP A 57 2.49 6.13 22.30
N THR A 58 1.78 5.81 21.20
CA THR A 58 1.85 6.56 19.93
C THR A 58 1.58 8.04 20.10
N ASP A 59 0.54 8.42 20.87
CA ASP A 59 0.14 9.81 21.03
C ASP A 59 1.22 10.62 21.77
N ALA A 60 1.81 10.05 22.85
CA ALA A 60 2.91 10.67 23.58
C ALA A 60 4.19 10.83 22.73
N ILE A 61 4.44 9.88 21.84
CA ILE A 61 5.54 9.95 20.87
C ILE A 61 5.28 11.09 19.87
N ALA A 62 4.08 11.15 19.30
CA ALA A 62 3.70 12.20 18.36
C ALA A 62 3.80 13.60 18.96
N GLU A 63 3.35 13.78 20.22
CA GLU A 63 3.49 15.05 20.95
C GLU A 63 4.96 15.48 21.10
N ARG A 64 5.86 14.55 21.47
CA ARG A 64 7.30 14.85 21.56
C ARG A 64 7.89 15.25 20.23
N ILE A 65 7.52 14.55 19.16
CA ILE A 65 8.00 14.85 17.79
C ILE A 65 7.54 16.25 17.37
N CYS A 66 6.25 16.58 17.54
CA CYS A 66 5.71 17.89 17.20
C CYS A 66 6.34 19.04 18.03
N ALA A 67 6.69 18.78 19.29
CA ALA A 67 7.37 19.76 20.11
C ALA A 67 8.85 19.94 19.73
N GLY A 68 9.47 18.93 19.12
CA GLY A 68 10.90 18.91 18.78
C GLY A 68 11.22 19.48 17.40
N ASP A 69 10.29 19.46 16.44
CA ASP A 69 10.52 19.95 15.07
C ASP A 69 9.33 20.78 14.57
N PRO A 70 9.53 22.08 14.28
CA PRO A 70 8.46 22.97 13.81
C PRO A 70 7.86 22.58 12.45
N ARG A 71 8.50 21.74 11.69
CA ARG A 71 7.97 21.20 10.41
C ARG A 71 6.87 20.18 10.62
N VAL A 72 6.74 19.63 11.86
CA VAL A 72 5.78 18.58 12.18
C VAL A 72 4.60 19.16 12.97
N SER A 73 3.41 18.83 12.50
CA SER A 73 2.17 19.15 13.22
C SER A 73 1.26 17.94 13.29
N SER A 74 0.25 17.96 14.15
CA SER A 74 -0.73 16.89 14.24
C SER A 74 -2.16 17.40 14.11
N VAL A 75 -3.05 16.49 13.67
CA VAL A 75 -4.51 16.68 13.62
C VAL A 75 -5.21 15.45 14.19
N PRO A 76 -6.37 15.60 14.83
CA PRO A 76 -7.13 14.45 15.30
C PRO A 76 -7.77 13.69 14.12
N ASN A 77 -7.77 12.36 14.22
CA ASN A 77 -8.52 11.43 13.37
C ASN A 77 -9.40 10.52 14.25
N PRO A 78 -10.52 11.00 14.80
CA PRO A 78 -11.31 10.26 15.79
C PRO A 78 -11.83 8.92 15.30
N SER A 79 -12.03 8.77 13.99
CA SER A 79 -12.49 7.52 13.39
C SER A 79 -11.40 6.44 13.37
N GLY A 80 -10.12 6.82 13.42
CA GLY A 80 -8.99 5.92 13.21
C GLY A 80 -8.90 5.32 11.80
N ARG A 81 -9.73 5.79 10.86
CA ARG A 81 -9.75 5.30 9.48
C ARG A 81 -8.75 6.06 8.62
N THR A 82 -8.03 5.33 7.79
CA THR A 82 -6.96 5.89 6.95
C THR A 82 -7.43 7.02 6.03
N PRO A 83 -8.52 6.91 5.23
CA PRO A 83 -8.91 7.97 4.31
C PRO A 83 -9.37 9.24 5.02
N GLU A 84 -10.05 9.11 6.16
CA GLU A 84 -10.49 10.26 6.96
C GLU A 84 -9.27 10.97 7.60
N GLY A 85 -8.30 10.20 8.10
CA GLY A 85 -7.03 10.75 8.60
C GLY A 85 -6.23 11.46 7.52
N LEU A 86 -6.12 10.86 6.33
CA LEU A 86 -5.46 11.50 5.19
C LEU A 86 -6.15 12.81 4.80
N ASN A 87 -7.48 12.84 4.73
CA ASN A 87 -8.22 14.06 4.43
C ASN A 87 -8.07 15.14 5.51
N ALA A 88 -8.05 14.75 6.79
CA ALA A 88 -7.80 15.67 7.89
C ALA A 88 -6.39 16.28 7.80
N ALA A 89 -5.38 15.47 7.48
CA ALA A 89 -4.01 15.95 7.27
C ALA A 89 -3.91 16.86 6.03
N LEU A 90 -4.54 16.50 4.91
CA LEU A 90 -4.60 17.33 3.69
C LEU A 90 -5.18 18.73 3.96
N ALA A 91 -6.24 18.80 4.75
CA ALA A 91 -6.88 20.07 5.12
C ALA A 91 -6.02 20.95 6.03
N ARG A 92 -5.00 20.38 6.68
CA ARG A 92 -4.08 21.11 7.58
C ARG A 92 -2.83 21.63 6.88
N LEU A 93 -2.50 21.10 5.70
CA LEU A 93 -1.34 21.55 4.92
C LEU A 93 -1.43 23.03 4.58
N SER A 94 -0.29 23.66 4.44
CA SER A 94 -0.16 25.04 4.01
C SER A 94 -0.81 25.27 2.64
N THR A 95 -1.36 26.46 2.43
CA THR A 95 -2.07 26.78 1.17
C THR A 95 -1.16 26.87 -0.05
N ASP A 96 0.12 27.06 0.16
CA ASP A 96 1.18 27.10 -0.86
C ASP A 96 1.86 25.74 -1.11
N THR A 97 1.38 24.67 -0.47
CA THR A 97 1.79 23.29 -0.79
C THR A 97 1.40 22.95 -2.22
N GLU A 98 2.37 22.46 -3.00
CA GLU A 98 2.21 22.11 -4.41
C GLU A 98 2.22 20.61 -4.64
N VAL A 99 2.97 19.87 -3.81
CA VAL A 99 3.13 18.41 -3.90
C VAL A 99 2.75 17.78 -2.57
N VAL A 100 2.01 16.68 -2.62
CA VAL A 100 1.61 15.93 -1.43
C VAL A 100 2.19 14.53 -1.48
N VAL A 101 2.93 14.17 -0.44
CA VAL A 101 3.48 12.81 -0.24
C VAL A 101 2.66 12.09 0.81
N ARG A 102 2.11 10.95 0.48
CA ARG A 102 1.49 10.06 1.46
C ARG A 102 2.53 9.09 2.00
N VAL A 103 2.61 8.97 3.32
CA VAL A 103 3.44 7.97 4.01
C VAL A 103 2.61 7.29 5.10
N ASP A 104 2.77 5.99 5.29
CA ASP A 104 2.17 5.28 6.42
C ASP A 104 3.09 5.38 7.65
N GLY A 105 2.56 5.33 8.89
CA GLY A 105 3.32 5.52 10.14
C GLY A 105 4.43 4.48 10.41
N HIS A 106 4.61 3.51 9.53
CA HIS A 106 5.67 2.51 9.54
C HIS A 106 6.37 2.38 8.16
N GLY A 107 6.13 3.32 7.25
CA GLY A 107 6.78 3.39 5.94
C GLY A 107 8.12 4.11 6.03
N LEU A 108 9.18 3.52 5.49
CA LEU A 108 10.50 4.14 5.44
C LEU A 108 10.79 4.52 3.99
N LEU A 109 10.94 5.81 3.75
CA LEU A 109 11.31 6.37 2.46
C LEU A 109 12.83 6.28 2.27
N ASP A 110 13.28 5.99 1.05
CA ASP A 110 14.68 6.18 0.68
C ASP A 110 15.06 7.67 0.76
N PRO A 111 16.33 8.03 1.05
CA PRO A 111 16.72 9.43 1.29
C PRO A 111 16.42 10.41 0.16
N ASP A 112 16.41 9.97 -1.09
CA ASP A 112 16.16 10.76 -2.30
C ASP A 112 14.70 10.63 -2.82
N TYR A 113 13.81 10.03 -2.04
CA TYR A 113 12.45 9.71 -2.48
C TYR A 113 11.67 10.96 -2.90
N ILE A 114 11.69 12.02 -2.07
CA ILE A 114 10.93 13.26 -2.35
C ILE A 114 11.50 13.99 -3.56
N SER A 115 12.81 14.12 -3.65
CA SER A 115 13.47 14.79 -4.79
C SER A 115 13.21 14.06 -6.10
N THR A 116 13.35 12.73 -6.11
CA THR A 116 13.06 11.88 -7.26
C THR A 116 11.58 11.97 -7.67
N ALA A 117 10.65 11.94 -6.70
CA ALA A 117 9.24 12.03 -7.00
C ALA A 117 8.82 13.39 -7.57
N CYS A 118 9.36 14.50 -7.04
CA CYS A 118 9.12 15.85 -7.58
C CYS A 118 9.64 15.98 -9.02
N ALA A 119 10.84 15.47 -9.29
CA ALA A 119 11.39 15.48 -10.66
C ALA A 119 10.50 14.65 -11.62
N LEU A 120 10.03 13.49 -11.21
CA LEU A 120 9.13 12.66 -12.01
C LEU A 120 7.75 13.32 -12.27
N LEU A 121 7.19 14.03 -11.29
CA LEU A 121 5.95 14.79 -11.48
C LEU A 121 6.14 15.88 -12.53
N GLU A 122 7.26 16.61 -12.48
CA GLU A 122 7.58 17.66 -13.46
C GLU A 122 7.85 17.08 -14.86
N GLU A 123 8.68 16.03 -14.95
CA GLU A 123 9.05 15.41 -16.22
C GLU A 123 7.86 14.78 -16.94
N THR A 124 6.99 14.09 -16.21
CA THR A 124 5.89 13.30 -16.80
C THR A 124 4.57 14.05 -16.90
N GLY A 125 4.41 15.13 -16.14
CA GLY A 125 3.12 15.79 -15.96
C GLY A 125 2.09 14.91 -15.24
N ALA A 126 2.53 13.89 -14.52
CA ALA A 126 1.65 12.97 -13.83
C ALA A 126 0.87 13.64 -12.70
N ALA A 127 -0.36 13.18 -12.48
CA ALA A 127 -1.16 13.56 -11.32
C ALA A 127 -0.69 12.87 -10.04
N ASN A 128 -0.13 11.68 -10.20
CA ASN A 128 0.40 10.86 -9.10
C ASN A 128 1.59 10.03 -9.60
N VAL A 129 2.68 10.04 -8.85
CA VAL A 129 3.82 9.15 -9.06
C VAL A 129 4.02 8.28 -7.82
N GLY A 130 4.56 7.09 -8.00
CA GLY A 130 4.90 6.20 -6.88
C GLY A 130 5.65 4.97 -7.36
N GLY A 131 6.08 4.14 -6.45
CA GLY A 131 7.04 3.11 -6.80
C GLY A 131 6.79 1.75 -6.16
N LEU A 132 7.89 1.13 -5.78
CA LEU A 132 7.93 -0.21 -5.24
C LEU A 132 7.57 -0.23 -3.76
N MET A 133 6.74 -1.17 -3.38
CA MET A 133 6.61 -1.65 -2.01
C MET A 133 7.73 -2.65 -1.76
N ASP A 134 8.87 -2.17 -1.26
CA ASP A 134 10.03 -2.99 -0.94
C ASP A 134 9.79 -3.75 0.38
N ALA A 135 9.24 -4.95 0.25
CA ALA A 135 8.86 -5.76 1.39
C ALA A 135 10.10 -6.38 2.03
N ARG A 136 10.40 -6.02 3.29
CA ARG A 136 11.57 -6.48 4.04
C ARG A 136 11.16 -7.20 5.32
N GLY A 137 11.50 -8.48 5.44
CA GLY A 137 11.20 -9.32 6.60
C GLY A 137 12.39 -9.46 7.53
N VAL A 138 12.14 -9.42 8.85
CA VAL A 138 13.17 -9.64 9.90
C VAL A 138 13.26 -11.11 10.28
N THR A 139 12.12 -11.75 10.52
CA THR A 139 12.05 -13.17 10.87
C THR A 139 12.02 -14.07 9.62
N SER A 140 12.27 -15.37 9.80
CA SER A 140 12.17 -16.36 8.69
C SER A 140 10.79 -16.37 8.04
N PHE A 141 9.72 -16.27 8.83
CA PHE A 141 8.36 -16.17 8.29
C PHE A 141 8.12 -14.88 7.51
N GLU A 142 8.53 -13.73 8.06
CA GLU A 142 8.36 -12.44 7.40
C GLU A 142 9.14 -12.36 6.08
N ARG A 143 10.38 -12.91 6.00
CA ARG A 143 11.14 -12.97 4.74
C ARG A 143 10.43 -13.83 3.69
N ALA A 144 9.83 -14.94 4.09
CA ALA A 144 9.01 -15.73 3.18
C ALA A 144 7.76 -14.97 2.71
N VAL A 145 7.09 -14.22 3.60
CA VAL A 145 5.96 -13.36 3.22
C VAL A 145 6.41 -12.25 2.29
N ALA A 146 7.55 -11.58 2.56
CA ALA A 146 8.12 -10.56 1.69
C ALA A 146 8.36 -11.09 0.28
N ALA A 147 9.07 -12.21 0.16
CA ALA A 147 9.34 -12.85 -1.12
C ALA A 147 8.06 -13.32 -1.85
N ALA A 148 7.04 -13.78 -1.11
CA ALA A 148 5.74 -14.10 -1.72
C ALA A 148 5.04 -12.84 -2.24
N MET A 149 5.09 -11.72 -1.50
CA MET A 149 4.46 -10.44 -1.87
C MET A 149 5.14 -9.76 -3.06
N THR A 150 6.40 -10.07 -3.34
CA THR A 150 7.15 -9.56 -4.50
C THR A 150 7.18 -10.54 -5.67
N SER A 151 6.63 -11.75 -5.52
CA SER A 151 6.59 -12.76 -6.56
C SER A 151 5.32 -12.70 -7.43
N ARG A 152 5.47 -13.00 -8.73
CA ARG A 152 4.30 -13.14 -9.62
C ARG A 152 3.35 -14.26 -9.20
N LEU A 153 3.87 -15.28 -8.53
CA LEU A 153 3.05 -16.38 -8.02
C LEU A 153 2.15 -15.92 -6.86
N GLY A 154 2.66 -15.03 -5.99
CA GLY A 154 1.92 -14.54 -4.83
C GLY A 154 0.89 -13.45 -5.14
N VAL A 155 1.24 -12.49 -6.02
CA VAL A 155 0.44 -11.26 -6.23
C VAL A 155 0.14 -10.96 -7.70
N GLY A 156 0.55 -11.83 -8.63
CA GLY A 156 0.43 -11.59 -10.06
C GLY A 156 1.42 -10.52 -10.55
N ALA A 157 1.07 -9.81 -11.62
CA ALA A 157 1.94 -8.85 -12.30
C ALA A 157 1.62 -7.40 -11.91
N ALA A 158 1.51 -7.10 -10.61
CA ALA A 158 1.34 -5.72 -10.14
C ALA A 158 2.72 -5.04 -10.01
N ALA A 159 3.01 -4.04 -10.84
CA ALA A 159 4.33 -3.40 -10.93
C ALA A 159 4.84 -2.89 -9.59
N PHE A 160 4.00 -2.30 -8.75
CA PHE A 160 4.39 -1.82 -7.43
C PHE A 160 4.77 -2.93 -6.43
N HIS A 161 4.52 -4.19 -6.75
CA HIS A 161 4.97 -5.37 -5.99
C HIS A 161 6.16 -6.07 -6.65
N THR A 162 6.07 -6.29 -7.96
CA THR A 162 7.01 -7.16 -8.68
C THR A 162 8.10 -6.41 -9.43
N GLY A 163 8.06 -5.08 -9.39
CA GLY A 163 8.94 -4.25 -10.21
C GLY A 163 8.52 -4.23 -11.68
N GLY A 164 9.32 -3.57 -12.49
CA GLY A 164 9.11 -3.41 -13.92
C GLY A 164 9.73 -2.12 -14.43
N GLU A 165 9.48 -1.79 -15.69
CA GLU A 165 9.91 -0.52 -16.28
C GLU A 165 9.03 0.64 -15.77
N ALA A 166 9.62 1.85 -15.74
CA ALA A 166 8.88 3.06 -15.43
C ALA A 166 7.82 3.32 -16.51
N GLY A 167 6.63 3.77 -16.10
CA GLY A 167 5.56 4.01 -17.06
C GLY A 167 4.18 4.22 -16.44
N PRO A 168 3.15 4.46 -17.28
CA PRO A 168 1.77 4.56 -16.84
C PRO A 168 1.31 3.30 -16.10
N ALA A 169 0.59 3.50 -14.98
CA ALA A 169 0.13 2.38 -14.14
C ALA A 169 -1.33 2.60 -13.69
N ASP A 170 -1.99 1.48 -13.36
CA ASP A 170 -3.35 1.53 -12.78
C ASP A 170 -3.34 2.14 -11.36
N THR A 171 -2.29 1.87 -10.61
CA THR A 171 -2.09 2.33 -9.24
C THR A 171 -0.62 2.18 -8.86
N VAL A 172 -0.19 2.93 -7.85
CA VAL A 172 1.15 2.90 -7.27
C VAL A 172 1.06 2.72 -5.76
N TYR A 173 2.17 2.37 -5.13
CA TYR A 173 2.27 2.27 -3.69
C TYR A 173 2.67 3.63 -3.11
N LEU A 174 1.98 4.09 -2.05
CA LEU A 174 2.20 5.37 -1.36
C LEU A 174 2.49 6.51 -2.35
N GLY A 175 1.45 7.05 -2.96
CA GLY A 175 1.56 8.03 -4.03
C GLY A 175 2.13 9.38 -3.59
N VAL A 176 2.79 10.03 -4.53
CA VAL A 176 3.18 11.44 -4.48
C VAL A 176 2.36 12.18 -5.51
N PHE A 177 1.53 13.09 -5.04
CA PHE A 177 0.49 13.71 -5.83
C PHE A 177 0.79 15.17 -6.15
N SER A 178 0.47 15.61 -7.34
CA SER A 178 0.25 17.02 -7.63
C SER A 178 -0.95 17.51 -6.82
N LYS A 179 -0.77 18.51 -5.94
CA LYS A 179 -1.82 19.04 -5.06
C LYS A 179 -3.09 19.46 -5.81
N PRO A 180 -3.00 20.16 -6.97
CA PRO A 180 -4.18 20.49 -7.76
C PRO A 180 -5.02 19.29 -8.19
N TRP A 181 -4.39 18.12 -8.44
CA TRP A 181 -5.12 16.90 -8.75
C TRP A 181 -5.86 16.33 -7.55
N LEU A 182 -5.23 16.33 -6.35
CA LEU A 182 -5.92 15.93 -5.11
C LEU A 182 -7.11 16.82 -4.81
N ASP A 183 -6.95 18.14 -4.97
CA ASP A 183 -8.03 19.11 -4.76
C ASP A 183 -9.18 18.89 -5.74
N ARG A 184 -8.86 18.68 -7.02
CA ARG A 184 -9.86 18.37 -8.07
C ARG A 184 -10.63 17.09 -7.76
N MET A 185 -9.96 16.08 -7.17
CA MET A 185 -10.60 14.83 -6.78
C MET A 185 -11.37 14.93 -5.45
N GLY A 186 -11.22 16.00 -4.69
CA GLY A 186 -11.81 16.15 -3.37
C GLY A 186 -11.17 15.24 -2.32
N GLY A 187 -9.90 14.86 -2.52
CA GLY A 187 -9.16 13.97 -1.63
C GLY A 187 -9.58 12.50 -1.73
N TYR A 188 -9.39 11.77 -0.62
CA TYR A 188 -9.74 10.35 -0.50
C TYR A 188 -11.23 10.16 -0.18
N ASP A 189 -11.86 9.18 -0.80
CA ASP A 189 -13.25 8.83 -0.47
C ASP A 189 -13.31 8.08 0.88
N PRO A 190 -13.92 8.66 1.93
CA PRO A 190 -13.94 8.06 3.28
C PRO A 190 -14.70 6.73 3.34
N ARG A 191 -15.53 6.41 2.35
CA ARG A 191 -16.24 5.14 2.25
C ARG A 191 -15.32 3.96 1.96
N PHE A 192 -14.13 4.22 1.37
CA PHE A 192 -13.12 3.20 1.06
C PHE A 192 -12.08 3.10 2.18
N VAL A 193 -12.42 2.49 3.30
CA VAL A 193 -11.50 2.29 4.45
C VAL A 193 -10.26 1.49 4.05
N ARG A 194 -10.37 0.64 3.04
CA ARG A 194 -9.26 -0.04 2.36
C ARG A 194 -9.40 0.14 0.86
N ALA A 195 -8.30 -0.05 0.12
CA ALA A 195 -8.20 0.21 -1.31
C ALA A 195 -8.44 1.69 -1.70
N GLN A 196 -8.31 2.61 -0.76
CA GLN A 196 -8.47 4.05 -0.93
C GLN A 196 -7.50 4.61 -1.99
N ASP A 197 -6.25 4.11 -2.05
CA ASP A 197 -5.28 4.54 -3.07
C ASP A 197 -5.68 4.09 -4.46
N TRP A 198 -6.11 2.83 -4.56
CA TRP A 198 -6.57 2.29 -5.84
C TRP A 198 -7.80 3.07 -6.35
N GLU A 199 -8.72 3.39 -5.45
CA GLU A 199 -9.94 4.15 -5.75
C GLU A 199 -9.60 5.57 -6.22
N LEU A 200 -8.74 6.28 -5.49
CA LEU A 200 -8.30 7.62 -5.87
C LEU A 200 -7.56 7.61 -7.22
N ASN A 201 -6.65 6.66 -7.43
CA ASN A 201 -5.95 6.49 -8.71
C ASN A 201 -6.90 6.18 -9.87
N HIS A 202 -7.97 5.43 -9.60
CA HIS A 202 -9.02 5.17 -10.59
C HIS A 202 -9.73 6.47 -10.96
N ARG A 203 -10.19 7.30 -10.00
CA ARG A 203 -10.83 8.60 -10.28
C ARG A 203 -9.90 9.56 -11.02
N ILE A 204 -8.62 9.60 -10.66
CA ILE A 204 -7.62 10.41 -11.36
C ILE A 204 -7.56 10.01 -12.83
N ARG A 205 -7.45 8.71 -13.15
CA ARG A 205 -7.38 8.22 -14.54
C ARG A 205 -8.66 8.44 -15.32
N GLU A 206 -9.82 8.25 -14.72
CA GLU A 206 -11.12 8.54 -15.34
C GLU A 206 -11.27 10.05 -15.64
N ALA A 207 -10.65 10.91 -14.85
CA ALA A 207 -10.60 12.35 -15.07
C ALA A 207 -9.52 12.80 -16.07
N GLY A 208 -8.80 11.84 -16.70
CA GLY A 208 -7.74 12.10 -17.68
C GLY A 208 -6.36 12.36 -17.06
N GLY A 209 -6.17 12.16 -15.75
CA GLY A 209 -4.87 12.28 -15.09
C GLY A 209 -4.00 11.05 -15.30
N LEU A 210 -2.68 11.27 -15.34
CA LEU A 210 -1.68 10.22 -15.46
C LEU A 210 -1.25 9.73 -14.06
N VAL A 211 -1.26 8.41 -13.85
CA VAL A 211 -0.62 7.75 -12.71
C VAL A 211 0.63 7.06 -13.23
N TRP A 212 1.79 7.36 -12.63
CA TRP A 212 3.09 6.91 -13.11
C TRP A 212 3.82 6.05 -12.08
N PHE A 213 4.22 4.88 -12.50
CA PHE A 213 5.08 3.99 -11.70
C PHE A 213 6.56 4.24 -12.04
N SER A 214 7.40 4.30 -11.00
CA SER A 214 8.86 4.33 -11.16
C SER A 214 9.53 3.33 -10.19
N PRO A 215 10.36 2.41 -10.67
CA PRO A 215 11.12 1.50 -9.81
C PRO A 215 12.20 2.22 -8.98
N GLY A 216 12.53 3.47 -9.32
CA GLY A 216 13.43 4.33 -8.55
C GLY A 216 12.82 4.86 -7.25
N LEU A 217 11.49 4.87 -7.13
CA LEU A 217 10.81 5.21 -5.89
C LEU A 217 10.59 3.95 -5.05
N ARG A 218 11.21 3.87 -3.87
CA ARG A 218 11.11 2.70 -2.99
C ARG A 218 10.64 3.09 -1.61
N VAL A 219 9.74 2.29 -1.07
CA VAL A 219 9.30 2.42 0.32
C VAL A 219 9.42 1.07 1.00
N THR A 220 10.23 1.00 2.04
CA THR A 220 10.35 -0.22 2.84
C THR A 220 9.03 -0.52 3.53
N TYR A 221 8.52 -1.74 3.30
CA TYR A 221 7.31 -2.26 3.90
C TYR A 221 7.63 -3.46 4.79
N ARG A 222 7.08 -3.49 6.00
CA ARG A 222 7.25 -4.61 6.94
C ARG A 222 6.06 -5.58 6.81
N PRO A 223 6.30 -6.84 6.37
CA PRO A 223 5.24 -7.84 6.24
C PRO A 223 4.61 -8.21 7.59
N ARG A 224 3.44 -8.83 7.54
CA ARG A 224 2.76 -9.30 8.75
C ARG A 224 3.56 -10.41 9.44
N PRO A 225 3.76 -10.33 10.77
CA PRO A 225 4.68 -11.24 11.47
C PRO A 225 4.08 -12.63 11.74
N THR A 226 2.77 -12.83 11.55
CA THR A 226 2.10 -14.09 11.85
C THR A 226 1.16 -14.52 10.74
N LEU A 227 0.96 -15.83 10.59
CA LEU A 227 0.05 -16.42 9.62
C LEU A 227 -1.38 -15.90 9.79
N ARG A 228 -1.85 -15.72 11.03
CA ARG A 228 -3.19 -15.19 11.31
C ARG A 228 -3.35 -13.75 10.84
N ALA A 229 -2.32 -12.92 11.04
CA ALA A 229 -2.32 -11.54 10.57
C ALA A 229 -2.28 -11.46 9.04
N LEU A 230 -1.46 -12.31 8.40
CA LEU A 230 -1.40 -12.47 6.94
C LEU A 230 -2.76 -12.89 6.37
N ALA A 231 -3.38 -13.93 6.92
CA ALA A 231 -4.69 -14.43 6.50
C ALA A 231 -5.77 -13.34 6.58
N ARG A 232 -5.78 -12.56 7.67
CA ARG A 232 -6.70 -11.42 7.85
C ARG A 232 -6.46 -10.35 6.80
N GLN A 233 -5.21 -9.96 6.57
CA GLN A 233 -4.82 -8.95 5.57
C GLN A 233 -5.31 -9.34 4.17
N TYR A 234 -5.01 -10.57 3.71
CA TYR A 234 -5.41 -11.02 2.39
C TYR A 234 -6.91 -11.21 2.24
N ARG A 235 -7.61 -11.68 3.29
CA ARG A 235 -9.07 -11.69 3.32
C ARG A 235 -9.65 -10.29 3.16
N ASP A 236 -9.09 -9.30 3.84
CA ASP A 236 -9.57 -7.92 3.74
C ASP A 236 -9.27 -7.34 2.35
N TYR A 237 -8.11 -7.63 1.74
CA TYR A 237 -7.84 -7.25 0.36
C TYR A 237 -8.88 -7.80 -0.62
N GLY A 238 -9.26 -9.07 -0.49
CA GLY A 238 -10.33 -9.67 -1.30
C GLY A 238 -11.69 -8.99 -1.09
N ARG A 239 -12.06 -8.76 0.18
CA ARG A 239 -13.32 -8.10 0.55
C ARG A 239 -13.45 -6.71 -0.08
N TRP A 240 -12.43 -5.88 0.08
CA TRP A 240 -12.44 -4.51 -0.42
C TRP A 240 -12.28 -4.44 -1.93
N ARG A 241 -11.53 -5.36 -2.55
CA ARG A 241 -11.49 -5.47 -4.01
C ARG A 241 -12.88 -5.77 -4.60
N ARG A 242 -13.68 -6.61 -3.92
CA ARG A 242 -15.07 -6.85 -4.31
C ARG A 242 -15.93 -5.61 -4.17
N ALA A 243 -15.76 -4.84 -3.09
CA ALA A 243 -16.46 -3.57 -2.90
C ALA A 243 -16.14 -2.59 -4.04
N VAL A 244 -14.85 -2.37 -4.34
CA VAL A 244 -14.41 -1.56 -5.47
C VAL A 244 -15.06 -1.99 -6.79
N SER A 245 -15.10 -3.30 -7.07
CA SER A 245 -15.66 -3.80 -8.34
C SER A 245 -17.18 -3.64 -8.46
N ARG A 246 -17.87 -3.47 -7.33
CA ARG A 246 -19.32 -3.17 -7.32
C ARG A 246 -19.59 -1.68 -7.52
N THR A 247 -18.71 -0.83 -7.01
CA THR A 247 -18.85 0.62 -7.12
C THR A 247 -18.37 1.14 -8.47
N HIS A 248 -17.26 0.60 -8.98
CA HIS A 248 -16.65 1.01 -10.24
C HIS A 248 -16.71 -0.13 -11.25
N ALA A 249 -17.69 -0.07 -12.17
CA ALA A 249 -17.87 -1.08 -13.23
C ALA A 249 -16.62 -1.16 -14.14
N GLY A 250 -16.33 -2.35 -14.68
CA GLY A 250 -15.19 -2.54 -15.59
C GLY A 250 -13.83 -2.68 -14.91
N THR A 251 -13.73 -2.59 -13.58
CA THR A 251 -12.46 -2.64 -12.84
C THR A 251 -11.99 -4.05 -12.46
N LEU A 252 -12.77 -5.09 -12.80
CA LEU A 252 -12.36 -6.48 -12.66
C LEU A 252 -11.54 -6.92 -13.86
N ASN A 253 -10.36 -7.46 -13.61
CA ASN A 253 -9.55 -8.17 -14.60
C ASN A 253 -9.30 -9.61 -14.14
N LEU A 254 -8.76 -10.45 -15.04
CA LEU A 254 -8.55 -11.88 -14.80
C LEU A 254 -7.67 -12.15 -13.56
N ARG A 255 -6.70 -11.30 -13.25
CA ARG A 255 -5.84 -11.48 -12.07
C ARG A 255 -6.62 -11.45 -10.75
N TYR A 256 -7.70 -10.66 -10.67
CA TYR A 256 -8.55 -10.60 -9.49
C TYR A 256 -9.55 -11.77 -9.39
N LEU A 257 -9.75 -12.50 -10.46
CA LEU A 257 -10.60 -13.70 -10.48
C LEU A 257 -9.81 -14.98 -10.19
N ALA A 258 -8.49 -14.97 -10.32
CA ALA A 258 -7.65 -16.14 -10.08
C ALA A 258 -7.75 -16.69 -8.65
N PRO A 259 -7.63 -15.89 -7.56
CA PRO A 259 -7.74 -16.39 -6.20
C PRO A 259 -9.13 -16.96 -5.84
N PRO A 260 -10.28 -16.32 -6.18
CA PRO A 260 -11.59 -16.92 -5.94
C PRO A 260 -11.82 -18.19 -6.78
N ALA A 261 -11.33 -18.25 -8.03
CA ALA A 261 -11.40 -19.46 -8.86
C ALA A 261 -10.56 -20.60 -8.24
N ALA A 262 -9.35 -20.31 -7.77
CA ALA A 262 -8.52 -21.28 -7.07
C ALA A 262 -9.23 -21.82 -5.80
N LEU A 263 -9.83 -20.95 -5.00
CA LEU A 263 -10.60 -21.38 -3.81
C LEU A 263 -11.77 -22.29 -4.19
N VAL A 264 -12.57 -21.90 -5.19
CA VAL A 264 -13.71 -22.71 -5.65
C VAL A 264 -13.21 -24.06 -6.20
N GLY A 265 -12.17 -24.05 -7.02
CA GLY A 265 -11.56 -25.27 -7.56
C GLY A 265 -11.05 -26.23 -6.48
N VAL A 266 -10.40 -25.70 -5.44
CA VAL A 266 -9.94 -26.49 -4.29
C VAL A 266 -11.12 -27.07 -3.51
N VAL A 267 -12.14 -26.27 -3.19
CA VAL A 267 -13.31 -26.74 -2.43
C VAL A 267 -14.11 -27.79 -3.21
N VAL A 268 -14.41 -27.52 -4.48
CA VAL A 268 -15.14 -28.44 -5.35
C VAL A 268 -14.33 -29.72 -5.60
N GLY A 269 -13.03 -29.60 -5.81
CA GLY A 269 -12.16 -30.76 -5.99
C GLY A 269 -12.07 -31.65 -4.76
N LEU A 270 -11.93 -31.05 -3.57
CA LEU A 270 -11.90 -31.81 -2.31
C LEU A 270 -13.22 -32.49 -2.03
N ALA A 271 -14.35 -31.80 -2.18
CA ALA A 271 -15.68 -32.36 -1.92
C ALA A 271 -16.12 -33.37 -2.99
N GLY A 272 -15.90 -33.03 -4.28
CA GLY A 272 -16.32 -33.88 -5.41
C GLY A 272 -15.45 -35.13 -5.58
N GLY A 273 -14.19 -35.09 -5.12
CA GLY A 273 -13.28 -36.23 -5.20
C GLY A 273 -13.74 -37.47 -4.44
N PHE A 274 -14.64 -37.32 -3.46
CA PHE A 274 -15.30 -38.46 -2.79
C PHE A 274 -16.32 -39.15 -3.71
N VAL A 275 -16.86 -38.46 -4.71
CA VAL A 275 -17.78 -39.01 -5.70
C VAL A 275 -17.03 -39.48 -6.94
N TRP A 276 -16.05 -38.70 -7.39
CA TRP A 276 -15.24 -38.97 -8.56
C TRP A 276 -13.78 -38.59 -8.30
N TRP A 277 -12.95 -39.58 -7.99
CA TRP A 277 -11.57 -39.38 -7.51
C TRP A 277 -10.69 -38.43 -8.38
N PRO A 278 -10.84 -38.33 -9.74
CA PRO A 278 -10.03 -37.43 -10.53
C PRO A 278 -10.17 -35.94 -10.14
N LEU A 279 -11.27 -35.56 -9.49
CA LEU A 279 -11.44 -34.19 -8.99
C LEU A 279 -10.42 -33.81 -7.91
N TRP A 280 -9.82 -34.76 -7.19
CA TRP A 280 -8.72 -34.49 -6.26
C TRP A 280 -7.43 -34.04 -6.97
N LEU A 281 -7.28 -34.29 -8.29
CA LEU A 281 -6.14 -33.81 -9.05
C LEU A 281 -6.07 -32.27 -9.08
N GLY A 282 -7.19 -31.56 -9.02
CA GLY A 282 -7.24 -30.10 -8.96
C GLY A 282 -6.56 -29.54 -7.71
N PRO A 283 -7.04 -29.85 -6.49
CA PRO A 283 -6.38 -29.47 -5.25
C PRO A 283 -4.92 -29.94 -5.15
N ALA A 284 -4.62 -31.16 -5.61
CA ALA A 284 -3.26 -31.69 -5.62
C ALA A 284 -2.34 -30.88 -6.53
N ALA A 285 -2.80 -30.55 -7.75
CA ALA A 285 -2.05 -29.72 -8.68
C ALA A 285 -1.84 -28.30 -8.14
N TYR A 286 -2.89 -27.69 -7.53
CA TYR A 286 -2.77 -26.39 -6.89
C TYR A 286 -1.72 -26.40 -5.79
N LEU A 287 -1.76 -27.39 -4.89
CA LEU A 287 -0.77 -27.54 -3.82
C LEU A 287 0.63 -27.79 -4.37
N ALA A 288 0.78 -28.64 -5.41
CA ALA A 288 2.05 -28.90 -6.06
C ALA A 288 2.63 -27.61 -6.68
N ILE A 289 1.81 -26.84 -7.43
CA ILE A 289 2.24 -25.59 -8.07
C ILE A 289 2.66 -24.56 -7.01
N THR A 290 1.89 -24.35 -5.95
CA THR A 290 2.23 -23.38 -4.91
C THR A 290 3.43 -23.83 -4.07
N THR A 291 3.63 -25.13 -3.85
CA THR A 291 4.79 -25.68 -3.15
C THR A 291 6.04 -25.59 -4.01
N VAL A 292 6.03 -26.20 -5.18
CA VAL A 292 7.21 -26.24 -6.07
C VAL A 292 7.56 -24.83 -6.53
N GLY A 293 6.56 -24.07 -7.02
CA GLY A 293 6.75 -22.68 -7.42
C GLY A 293 7.24 -21.80 -6.27
N GLY A 294 6.71 -22.00 -5.05
CA GLY A 294 7.16 -21.27 -3.87
C GLY A 294 8.61 -21.58 -3.50
N LEU A 295 9.02 -22.84 -3.57
CA LEU A 295 10.41 -23.24 -3.30
C LEU A 295 11.41 -22.69 -4.34
N THR A 296 10.95 -22.34 -5.54
CA THR A 296 11.77 -21.75 -6.62
C THR A 296 11.76 -20.21 -6.62
N VAL A 297 10.97 -19.56 -5.78
CA VAL A 297 11.00 -18.10 -5.65
C VAL A 297 12.42 -17.66 -5.26
N THR A 298 12.92 -16.68 -5.97
CA THR A 298 14.23 -16.03 -5.68
C THR A 298 13.98 -14.62 -5.17
N ASP A 299 14.64 -14.30 -4.08
CA ASP A 299 14.66 -12.98 -3.48
C ASP A 299 16.00 -12.83 -2.75
N GLU A 300 16.58 -11.62 -2.75
CA GLU A 300 17.92 -11.38 -2.20
C GLU A 300 18.00 -11.69 -0.69
N ASP A 301 16.92 -11.42 0.04
CA ASP A 301 16.85 -11.61 1.50
C ASP A 301 16.35 -13.00 1.91
N LEU A 302 15.87 -13.82 0.92
CA LEU A 302 15.26 -15.12 1.18
C LEU A 302 16.30 -16.24 1.35
N ARG A 303 16.50 -16.70 2.56
CA ARG A 303 17.38 -17.83 2.87
C ARG A 303 16.75 -19.17 2.45
N PRO A 304 17.54 -20.21 2.15
CA PRO A 304 16.99 -21.53 1.79
C PRO A 304 15.98 -22.10 2.81
N ALA A 305 16.25 -21.92 4.11
CA ALA A 305 15.35 -22.37 5.19
C ALA A 305 14.02 -21.58 5.23
N ASP A 306 14.02 -20.32 4.82
CA ASP A 306 12.81 -19.49 4.82
C ASP A 306 11.80 -19.97 3.76
N ARG A 307 12.28 -20.58 2.67
CA ARG A 307 11.43 -21.14 1.61
C ARG A 307 10.49 -22.23 2.10
N LEU A 308 10.82 -22.89 3.22
CA LEU A 308 9.94 -23.90 3.81
C LEU A 308 8.59 -23.34 4.28
N TRP A 309 8.49 -22.03 4.47
CA TRP A 309 7.22 -21.35 4.76
C TRP A 309 6.33 -21.12 3.53
N MET A 310 6.89 -21.15 2.30
CA MET A 310 6.16 -20.86 1.07
C MET A 310 4.93 -21.75 0.83
N PRO A 311 4.98 -23.07 1.09
CA PRO A 311 3.81 -23.96 0.96
C PRO A 311 2.63 -23.56 1.86
N LEU A 312 2.88 -22.77 2.91
CA LEU A 312 1.87 -22.26 3.82
C LEU A 312 1.47 -20.81 3.48
N VAL A 313 2.45 -19.98 3.15
CA VAL A 313 2.26 -18.54 2.86
C VAL A 313 1.43 -18.35 1.60
N LEU A 314 1.83 -18.92 0.48
CA LEU A 314 1.14 -18.74 -0.81
C LEU A 314 -0.34 -19.19 -0.80
N PRO A 315 -0.67 -20.42 -0.32
CA PRO A 315 -2.08 -20.80 -0.18
C PRO A 315 -2.87 -19.89 0.77
N THR A 316 -2.24 -19.43 1.87
CA THR A 316 -2.90 -18.48 2.77
C THR A 316 -3.26 -17.18 2.07
N MET A 317 -2.32 -16.61 1.28
CA MET A 317 -2.56 -15.39 0.50
C MET A 317 -3.72 -15.61 -0.49
N HIS A 318 -3.65 -16.65 -1.31
CA HIS A 318 -4.63 -16.90 -2.36
C HIS A 318 -6.02 -17.26 -1.82
N LEU A 319 -6.09 -18.25 -0.91
CA LEU A 319 -7.38 -18.77 -0.46
C LEU A 319 -8.09 -17.77 0.46
N CYS A 320 -7.36 -17.06 1.31
CA CYS A 320 -7.95 -16.02 2.15
C CYS A 320 -8.43 -14.83 1.32
N TRP A 321 -7.66 -14.43 0.28
CA TRP A 321 -8.10 -13.39 -0.64
C TRP A 321 -9.37 -13.82 -1.39
N GLY A 322 -9.37 -15.03 -1.96
CA GLY A 322 -10.53 -15.60 -2.66
C GLY A 322 -11.77 -15.71 -1.75
N TRP A 323 -11.59 -16.16 -0.53
CA TRP A 323 -12.65 -16.21 0.48
C TRP A 323 -13.22 -14.82 0.79
N GLY A 324 -12.32 -13.84 1.02
CA GLY A 324 -12.74 -12.45 1.25
C GLY A 324 -13.54 -11.88 0.09
N PHE A 325 -13.11 -12.13 -1.15
CA PHE A 325 -13.79 -11.68 -2.36
C PHE A 325 -15.20 -12.30 -2.51
N ILE A 326 -15.32 -13.62 -2.37
CA ILE A 326 -16.58 -14.34 -2.55
C ILE A 326 -17.60 -13.96 -1.45
N THR A 327 -17.14 -13.88 -0.19
CA THR A 327 -17.99 -13.65 0.96
C THR A 327 -18.19 -12.19 1.32
N SER A 328 -17.62 -11.25 0.54
CA SER A 328 -17.72 -9.83 0.83
C SER A 328 -19.17 -9.34 0.86
N ARG A 329 -19.54 -8.77 1.99
CA ARG A 329 -20.80 -8.03 2.19
C ARG A 329 -20.57 -6.52 2.26
N VAL A 330 -19.32 -6.07 2.05
CA VAL A 330 -18.99 -4.64 2.07
C VAL A 330 -19.71 -3.96 0.91
N ARG A 331 -20.52 -2.96 1.23
CA ARG A 331 -21.18 -2.05 0.31
C ARG A 331 -20.66 -0.65 0.56
N VAL A 332 -20.45 0.11 -0.49
CA VAL A 332 -19.96 1.49 -0.45
C VAL A 332 -21.13 2.48 -0.64
N ASP A 333 -22.37 1.96 -0.57
CA ASP A 333 -23.59 2.74 -0.74
C ASP A 333 -23.81 3.63 0.49
N GLY A 334 -23.74 4.92 0.35
CA GLY A 334 -24.37 6.03 1.08
C GLY A 334 -24.35 6.09 2.61
N GLU A 335 -24.16 5.00 3.34
CA GLU A 335 -24.13 4.98 4.80
C GLU A 335 -22.75 4.57 5.33
N THR A 336 -22.15 5.46 6.08
CA THR A 336 -20.94 5.19 6.86
C THR A 336 -21.25 4.06 7.86
N ASP A 337 -20.65 2.87 7.65
CA ASP A 337 -20.63 1.83 8.68
C ASP A 337 -19.94 2.40 9.93
N SER A 338 -20.76 2.76 10.90
CA SER A 338 -20.33 3.44 12.14
C SER A 338 -19.58 2.51 13.13
N ARG A 339 -19.08 1.36 12.67
CA ARG A 339 -18.26 0.49 13.49
C ARG A 339 -16.84 1.05 13.61
N PRO A 340 -16.34 1.31 14.83
CA PRO A 340 -15.00 1.84 15.03
C PRO A 340 -13.93 0.85 14.53
N ALA A 341 -12.85 1.39 14.02
CA ALA A 341 -11.67 0.67 13.48
C ALA A 341 -10.94 -0.23 14.51
N ALA A 342 -11.46 -0.32 15.74
CA ALA A 342 -10.86 -1.03 16.87
C ALA A 342 -10.54 -2.52 16.64
N GLU A 343 -11.12 -3.15 15.61
CA GLU A 343 -10.83 -4.55 15.30
C GLU A 343 -9.72 -4.76 14.25
N ALA A 344 -9.25 -3.70 13.60
CA ALA A 344 -8.27 -3.83 12.52
C ALA A 344 -6.80 -3.74 12.98
N GLY A 345 -6.55 -3.29 14.21
CA GLY A 345 -5.22 -2.93 14.72
C GLY A 345 -4.72 -3.67 15.96
N SER A 346 -5.40 -4.72 16.45
CA SER A 346 -4.86 -5.46 17.59
C SER A 346 -3.68 -6.35 17.13
N GLN A 347 -2.46 -5.81 17.19
CA GLN A 347 -1.27 -6.64 17.39
C GLN A 347 -1.36 -7.16 18.83
N PRO A 348 -1.26 -8.48 19.09
CA PRO A 348 -0.95 -8.94 20.43
C PRO A 348 0.48 -8.53 20.76
N ALA A 349 0.65 -7.89 21.92
CA ALA A 349 1.94 -7.77 22.57
C ALA A 349 2.44 -9.18 22.91
N GLY A 350 3.61 -9.54 22.45
CA GLY A 350 4.31 -10.79 22.68
C GLY A 350 5.57 -10.82 21.88
#